data_5364268ed93d2b827526b86cc2c5392f
#
_entry.id   5364268ed93d2b827526b86cc2c5392f
#
_cell.length_a   1.000
_cell.length_b   1.000
_cell.length_c   1.000
_cell.angle_alpha   90.00
_cell.angle_beta   90.00
_cell.angle_gamma   90.00
#
_symmetry.space_group_name_H-M   'P 1'
#
loop_
_entity.id
_entity.type
_entity.pdbx_description
1 polymer ?
#
loop_
_entity_poly.entity_id
_entity_poly.type
_entity_poly.pdbx_seq_one_letter_code
_entity_poly.pdbx_strand_id
1 'polypeptide(L)'
;LDDLGFGAAGTFGGPAASPEIDRLAATGLRYNGINTDAICSSTRASLLTGRNHHQVGFGNLPDIAAGFPGYNGVWHADTASIAEILKDNGYSTAAFGKWHNTPEWEVSPVGPFNHWPTGLGFEYFYGFMGGDSSDWEPRLYRGTNPVEQPVPGVHLTSELTDDAIHWIRQHEAVAPDKPF
;
A
#
# COMPACT_ATOMS: atom_id res chain seq x y z
N LEU A 1 8.02 -3.08 -1.80
CA LEU A 1 8.71 -2.73 -3.05
C LEU A 1 7.92 -3.36 -4.20
N ASP A 2 7.54 -2.54 -5.16
CA ASP A 2 6.73 -2.95 -6.30
C ASP A 2 7.65 -3.38 -7.45
N ASP A 3 7.29 -4.44 -8.15
CA ASP A 3 8.02 -5.01 -9.28
C ASP A 3 9.51 -5.34 -9.00
N LEU A 4 9.87 -5.54 -7.74
CA LEU A 4 11.24 -5.90 -7.34
C LEU A 4 11.38 -7.43 -7.30
N GLY A 5 12.17 -7.98 -8.21
CA GLY A 5 12.51 -9.40 -8.22
C GLY A 5 13.46 -9.80 -7.09
N PHE A 6 13.44 -11.08 -6.71
CA PHE A 6 14.27 -11.65 -5.64
C PHE A 6 15.76 -11.31 -5.79
N GLY A 7 16.28 -11.38 -6.99
CA GLY A 7 17.70 -11.13 -7.27
C GLY A 7 18.08 -9.66 -7.47
N ALA A 8 17.22 -8.70 -7.16
CA ALA A 8 17.52 -7.28 -7.38
C ALA A 8 18.29 -6.64 -6.23
N ALA A 9 17.93 -6.94 -4.98
CA ALA A 9 18.56 -6.37 -3.79
C ALA A 9 19.93 -7.01 -3.50
N GLY A 10 20.89 -6.20 -3.02
CA GLY A 10 22.24 -6.63 -2.65
C GLY A 10 22.24 -7.76 -1.62
N THR A 11 21.32 -7.77 -0.68
CA THR A 11 21.12 -8.82 0.33
C THR A 11 20.98 -10.24 -0.26
N PHE A 12 20.48 -10.35 -1.48
CA PHE A 12 20.35 -11.60 -2.22
C PHE A 12 21.31 -11.73 -3.39
N GLY A 13 22.38 -10.93 -3.40
CA GLY A 13 23.41 -10.94 -4.45
C GLY A 13 23.08 -10.11 -5.69
N GLY A 14 22.05 -9.28 -5.61
CA GLY A 14 21.63 -8.40 -6.69
C GLY A 14 22.52 -7.16 -6.88
N PRO A 15 22.37 -6.45 -8.01
CA PRO A 15 23.17 -5.28 -8.33
C PRO A 15 22.76 -4.01 -7.58
N ALA A 16 21.55 -3.97 -7.01
CA ALA A 16 21.06 -2.79 -6.31
C ALA A 16 21.63 -2.72 -4.90
N ALA A 17 22.36 -1.66 -4.60
CA ALA A 17 22.81 -1.39 -3.23
C ALA A 17 21.62 -1.18 -2.30
N SER A 18 21.55 -1.99 -1.23
CA SER A 18 20.43 -2.00 -0.28
C SER A 18 20.91 -2.06 1.17
N PRO A 19 21.72 -1.07 1.63
CA PRO A 19 22.46 -1.17 2.90
C PRO A 19 21.52 -1.33 4.12
N GLU A 20 20.35 -0.71 4.12
CA GLU A 20 19.40 -0.85 5.24
C GLU A 20 18.70 -2.22 5.24
N ILE A 21 18.42 -2.77 4.05
CA ILE A 21 17.91 -4.15 3.93
C ILE A 21 18.99 -5.14 4.37
N ASP A 22 20.25 -4.91 3.98
CA ASP A 22 21.40 -5.72 4.39
C ASP A 22 21.59 -5.70 5.92
N ARG A 23 21.45 -4.52 6.54
CA ARG A 23 21.52 -4.36 8.00
C ARG A 23 20.40 -5.13 8.71
N LEU A 24 19.17 -5.05 8.20
CA LEU A 24 18.04 -5.81 8.73
C LEU A 24 18.27 -7.31 8.57
N ALA A 25 18.74 -7.74 7.40
CA ALA A 25 19.01 -9.14 7.09
C ALA A 25 20.14 -9.75 7.96
N ALA A 26 21.10 -8.93 8.42
CA ALA A 26 22.18 -9.39 9.29
C ALA A 26 21.70 -9.78 10.70
N THR A 27 20.56 -9.23 11.14
CA THR A 27 19.98 -9.49 12.46
C THR A 27 18.66 -10.27 12.42
N GLY A 28 18.11 -10.47 11.22
CA GLY A 28 16.83 -11.12 11.00
C GLY A 28 16.93 -12.43 10.22
N LEU A 29 15.77 -12.92 9.82
CA LEU A 29 15.66 -14.09 8.95
C LEU A 29 15.54 -13.67 7.48
N ARG A 30 16.25 -14.35 6.62
CA ARG A 30 16.17 -14.20 5.16
C ARG A 30 15.41 -15.38 4.58
N TYR A 31 14.22 -15.13 4.07
CA TYR A 31 13.43 -16.12 3.37
C TYR A 31 13.82 -16.17 1.89
N ASN A 32 14.05 -17.36 1.36
CA ASN A 32 14.38 -17.59 -0.05
C ASN A 32 13.27 -18.36 -0.80
N GLY A 33 12.17 -18.61 -0.16
CA GLY A 33 11.00 -19.32 -0.69
C GLY A 33 9.72 -18.52 -0.45
N ILE A 34 9.66 -17.28 -0.96
CA ILE A 34 8.45 -16.46 -0.95
C ILE A 34 7.84 -16.43 -2.35
N ASN A 35 6.53 -16.61 -2.43
CA ASN A 35 5.76 -16.45 -3.65
C ASN A 35 4.71 -15.36 -3.44
N THR A 36 4.50 -14.56 -4.46
CA THR A 36 3.43 -13.56 -4.54
C THR A 36 2.43 -13.99 -5.61
N ASP A 37 1.29 -13.31 -5.69
CA ASP A 37 0.41 -13.42 -6.84
C ASP A 37 1.09 -12.77 -8.07
N ALA A 38 0.59 -13.05 -9.26
CA ALA A 38 1.26 -12.68 -10.50
C ALA A 38 1.34 -11.15 -10.76
N ILE A 39 0.42 -10.38 -10.15
CA ILE A 39 0.29 -8.93 -10.37
C ILE A 39 0.08 -8.18 -9.05
N CYS A 40 0.32 -6.87 -9.09
CA CYS A 40 0.32 -5.99 -7.92
C CYS A 40 -1.00 -5.97 -7.14
N SER A 41 -2.14 -5.72 -7.77
CA SER A 41 -3.44 -5.65 -7.07
C SER A 41 -3.82 -6.97 -6.41
N SER A 42 -3.58 -8.08 -7.07
CA SER A 42 -3.82 -9.42 -6.51
C SER A 42 -2.94 -9.68 -5.29
N THR A 43 -1.64 -9.43 -5.40
CA THR A 43 -0.68 -9.57 -4.28
C THR A 43 -1.07 -8.66 -3.11
N ARG A 44 -1.46 -7.41 -3.40
CA ARG A 44 -1.88 -6.43 -2.37
C ARG A 44 -3.15 -6.89 -1.67
N ALA A 45 -4.14 -7.37 -2.42
CA ALA A 45 -5.38 -7.91 -1.86
C ALA A 45 -5.10 -9.11 -0.95
N SER A 46 -4.28 -10.06 -1.39
CA SER A 46 -3.89 -11.21 -0.56
C SER A 46 -3.12 -10.80 0.69
N LEU A 47 -2.16 -9.85 0.57
CA LEU A 47 -1.36 -9.36 1.69
C LEU A 47 -2.23 -8.64 2.73
N LEU A 48 -3.14 -7.79 2.28
CA LEU A 48 -3.98 -6.97 3.16
C LEU A 48 -5.10 -7.76 3.85
N THR A 49 -5.47 -8.94 3.32
CA THR A 49 -6.61 -9.71 3.85
C THR A 49 -6.23 -11.08 4.42
N GLY A 50 -5.06 -11.59 4.06
CA GLY A 50 -4.69 -12.99 4.34
C GLY A 50 -5.53 -14.01 3.55
N ARG A 51 -6.29 -13.58 2.53
CA ARG A 51 -7.16 -14.41 1.70
C ARG A 51 -6.61 -14.53 0.28
N ASN A 52 -7.04 -15.57 -0.43
CA ASN A 52 -6.77 -15.66 -1.87
C ASN A 52 -7.41 -14.47 -2.61
N HIS A 53 -6.68 -13.84 -3.51
CA HIS A 53 -7.10 -12.64 -4.23
C HIS A 53 -8.42 -12.79 -5.01
N HIS A 54 -8.73 -13.97 -5.53
CA HIS A 54 -10.02 -14.23 -6.18
C HIS A 54 -11.20 -14.15 -5.19
N GLN A 55 -10.99 -14.53 -3.93
CA GLN A 55 -12.03 -14.40 -2.89
C GLN A 55 -12.28 -12.95 -2.48
N VAL A 56 -11.35 -12.06 -2.81
CA VAL A 56 -11.44 -10.62 -2.52
C VAL A 56 -11.87 -9.81 -3.75
N GLY A 57 -12.03 -10.46 -4.90
CA GLY A 57 -12.44 -9.79 -6.13
C GLY A 57 -11.28 -9.34 -7.04
N PHE A 58 -10.03 -9.63 -6.67
CA PHE A 58 -8.83 -9.15 -7.38
C PHE A 58 -8.09 -10.27 -8.13
N GLY A 59 -8.82 -11.11 -8.84
CA GLY A 59 -8.24 -12.04 -9.81
C GLY A 59 -7.55 -11.35 -10.98
N ASN A 60 -7.78 -10.04 -11.14
CA ASN A 60 -7.14 -9.16 -12.10
C ASN A 60 -6.96 -7.74 -11.52
N LEU A 61 -6.36 -6.82 -12.30
CA LEU A 61 -6.26 -5.41 -11.95
C LEU A 61 -7.64 -4.74 -11.95
N PRO A 62 -7.89 -3.74 -11.09
CA PRO A 62 -9.18 -3.05 -11.05
C PRO A 62 -9.50 -2.26 -12.33
N ASP A 63 -8.48 -1.75 -13.03
CA ASP A 63 -8.58 -1.02 -14.30
C ASP A 63 -8.96 -1.92 -15.49
N ILE A 64 -8.78 -3.23 -15.39
CA ILE A 64 -9.22 -4.22 -16.38
C ILE A 64 -10.15 -5.27 -15.75
N ALA A 65 -10.93 -4.85 -14.77
CA ALA A 65 -11.89 -5.71 -14.09
C ALA A 65 -12.93 -6.29 -15.06
N ALA A 66 -13.39 -7.50 -14.78
CA ALA A 66 -14.41 -8.21 -15.55
C ALA A 66 -15.60 -8.55 -14.65
N GLY A 67 -16.80 -8.64 -15.22
CA GLY A 67 -18.04 -8.91 -14.50
C GLY A 67 -18.20 -10.36 -13.98
N PHE A 68 -17.11 -11.08 -13.81
CA PHE A 68 -17.12 -12.44 -13.26
C PHE A 68 -16.79 -12.43 -11.77
N PRO A 69 -17.39 -13.36 -10.97
CA PRO A 69 -17.02 -13.51 -9.56
C PRO A 69 -15.50 -13.68 -9.39
N GLY A 70 -14.93 -12.94 -8.46
CA GLY A 70 -13.49 -12.95 -8.21
C GLY A 70 -12.63 -12.09 -9.14
N TYR A 71 -13.21 -11.47 -10.18
CA TYR A 71 -12.48 -10.65 -11.16
C TYR A 71 -13.05 -9.23 -11.30
N ASN A 72 -13.96 -8.85 -10.43
CA ASN A 72 -14.70 -7.59 -10.52
C ASN A 72 -13.96 -6.37 -9.99
N GLY A 73 -12.78 -6.54 -9.40
CA GLY A 73 -11.98 -5.45 -8.86
C GLY A 73 -12.63 -4.70 -7.69
N VAL A 74 -13.59 -5.33 -7.02
CA VAL A 74 -14.32 -4.76 -5.90
C VAL A 74 -14.02 -5.54 -4.63
N TRP A 75 -13.62 -4.85 -3.59
CA TRP A 75 -13.43 -5.40 -2.26
C TRP A 75 -14.76 -5.82 -1.66
N HIS A 76 -14.89 -7.08 -1.25
CA HIS A 76 -16.15 -7.59 -0.74
C HIS A 76 -16.41 -7.10 0.69
N ALA A 77 -17.66 -6.75 0.99
CA ALA A 77 -18.08 -6.19 2.28
C ALA A 77 -17.91 -7.15 3.48
N ASP A 78 -17.74 -8.45 3.22
CA ASP A 78 -17.46 -9.48 4.23
C ASP A 78 -15.97 -9.74 4.45
N THR A 79 -15.12 -8.88 3.92
CA THR A 79 -13.67 -9.04 3.94
C THR A 79 -13.03 -7.84 4.64
N ALA A 80 -12.59 -8.04 5.87
CA ALA A 80 -11.83 -7.06 6.60
C ALA A 80 -10.37 -7.00 6.11
N SER A 81 -9.81 -5.82 6.07
CA SER A 81 -8.37 -5.64 5.91
C SER A 81 -7.62 -5.84 7.23
N ILE A 82 -6.31 -6.09 7.14
CA ILE A 82 -5.46 -6.10 8.34
C ILE A 82 -5.52 -4.76 9.10
N ALA A 83 -5.66 -3.65 8.38
CA ALA A 83 -5.77 -2.33 8.98
C ALA A 83 -7.05 -2.17 9.80
N GLU A 84 -8.19 -2.65 9.30
CA GLU A 84 -9.46 -2.66 10.03
C GLU A 84 -9.35 -3.49 11.30
N ILE A 85 -8.81 -4.71 11.19
CA ILE A 85 -8.60 -5.61 12.33
C ILE A 85 -7.68 -4.96 13.38
N LEU A 86 -6.57 -4.39 12.97
CA LEU A 86 -5.61 -3.75 13.89
C LEU A 86 -6.21 -2.50 14.54
N LYS A 87 -6.91 -1.67 13.78
CA LYS A 87 -7.63 -0.49 14.30
C LYS A 87 -8.63 -0.88 15.38
N ASP A 88 -9.44 -1.91 15.14
CA ASP A 88 -10.41 -2.43 16.11
C ASP A 88 -9.76 -3.02 17.37
N ASN A 89 -8.47 -3.35 17.27
CA ASN A 89 -7.64 -3.83 18.39
C ASN A 89 -6.71 -2.74 18.97
N GLY A 90 -7.01 -1.46 18.71
CA GLY A 90 -6.38 -0.33 19.37
C GLY A 90 -5.10 0.18 18.71
N TYR A 91 -4.74 -0.29 17.52
CA TYR A 91 -3.62 0.25 16.76
C TYR A 91 -3.99 1.54 16.03
N SER A 92 -3.02 2.41 15.84
CA SER A 92 -3.09 3.45 14.80
C SER A 92 -2.63 2.87 13.48
N THR A 93 -3.36 3.15 12.41
CA THR A 93 -3.12 2.53 11.10
C THR A 93 -2.84 3.57 10.03
N ALA A 94 -1.78 3.39 9.26
CA ALA A 94 -1.41 4.30 8.18
C ALA A 94 -0.94 3.52 6.94
N ALA A 95 -1.21 4.09 5.76
CA ALA A 95 -0.68 3.57 4.50
C ALA A 95 0.01 4.69 3.72
N PHE A 96 1.17 4.35 3.12
CA PHE A 96 1.98 5.28 2.32
C PHE A 96 2.31 4.64 0.98
N GLY A 97 2.14 5.39 -0.11
CA GLY A 97 2.51 4.96 -1.45
C GLY A 97 1.35 4.45 -2.30
N LYS A 98 1.64 3.45 -3.14
CA LYS A 98 0.70 2.85 -4.08
C LYS A 98 -0.44 2.15 -3.37
N TRP A 99 -1.68 2.35 -3.86
CA TRP A 99 -2.85 1.62 -3.38
C TRP A 99 -3.31 0.52 -4.35
N HIS A 100 -3.78 0.86 -5.51
CA HIS A 100 -4.18 -0.02 -6.63
C HIS A 100 -5.23 -1.10 -6.29
N ASN A 101 -6.07 -0.89 -5.27
CA ASN A 101 -7.13 -1.81 -4.85
C ASN A 101 -8.49 -1.11 -4.67
N THR A 102 -8.70 0.01 -5.34
CA THR A 102 -10.00 0.69 -5.46
C THR A 102 -10.56 0.42 -6.86
N PRO A 103 -11.85 0.12 -7.01
CA PRO A 103 -12.49 0.03 -8.32
C PRO A 103 -12.25 1.31 -9.13
N GLU A 104 -11.94 1.18 -10.42
CA GLU A 104 -11.53 2.32 -11.26
C GLU A 104 -12.59 3.44 -11.28
N TRP A 105 -13.87 3.10 -11.27
CA TRP A 105 -14.97 4.07 -11.24
C TRP A 105 -15.16 4.79 -9.90
N GLU A 106 -14.44 4.38 -8.85
CA GLU A 106 -14.43 5.02 -7.53
C GLU A 106 -13.14 5.83 -7.29
N VAL A 107 -12.19 5.80 -8.22
CA VAL A 107 -10.96 6.60 -8.16
C VAL A 107 -11.29 8.05 -8.53
N SER A 108 -11.93 8.74 -7.62
CA SER A 108 -12.41 10.10 -7.80
C SER A 108 -12.34 10.88 -6.49
N PRO A 109 -11.92 12.16 -6.51
CA PRO A 109 -11.88 13.01 -5.32
C PRO A 109 -13.27 13.35 -4.74
N VAL A 110 -14.35 12.90 -5.39
CA VAL A 110 -15.73 13.08 -4.92
C VAL A 110 -16.34 11.78 -4.40
N GLY A 111 -15.54 10.69 -4.35
CA GLY A 111 -15.96 9.38 -3.88
C GLY A 111 -16.81 8.57 -4.88
N PRO A 112 -17.39 7.45 -4.42
CA PRO A 112 -17.44 6.98 -3.03
C PRO A 112 -16.07 6.55 -2.48
N PHE A 113 -15.89 6.57 -1.15
CA PHE A 113 -14.60 6.31 -0.51
C PHE A 113 -14.54 4.98 0.24
N ASN A 114 -15.57 4.13 0.12
CA ASN A 114 -15.66 2.87 0.86
C ASN A 114 -14.50 1.91 0.56
N HIS A 115 -14.00 1.91 -0.66
CA HIS A 115 -12.90 1.04 -1.11
C HIS A 115 -11.57 1.80 -1.22
N TRP A 116 -11.51 3.01 -0.69
CA TRP A 116 -10.27 3.74 -0.51
C TRP A 116 -9.53 3.23 0.74
N PRO A 117 -8.22 3.49 0.89
CA PRO A 117 -7.48 3.08 2.09
C PRO A 117 -8.21 3.46 3.39
N THR A 118 -8.73 4.67 3.45
CA THR A 118 -9.45 5.19 4.63
C THR A 118 -10.79 4.49 4.87
N GLY A 119 -11.45 4.00 3.84
CA GLY A 119 -12.66 3.19 3.94
C GLY A 119 -12.39 1.74 4.36
N LEU A 120 -11.14 1.29 4.21
CA LEU A 120 -10.70 -0.07 4.52
C LEU A 120 -9.79 -0.14 5.77
N GLY A 121 -9.97 0.81 6.70
CA GLY A 121 -9.40 0.73 8.04
C GLY A 121 -8.10 1.50 8.26
N PHE A 122 -7.49 2.11 7.24
CA PHE A 122 -6.34 2.98 7.44
C PHE A 122 -6.80 4.37 7.91
N GLU A 123 -6.40 4.78 9.12
CA GLU A 123 -6.75 6.09 9.68
C GLU A 123 -5.99 7.24 8.98
N TYR A 124 -4.87 6.92 8.37
CA TYR A 124 -4.07 7.85 7.57
C TYR A 124 -3.67 7.21 6.24
N PHE A 125 -3.70 8.01 5.20
CA PHE A 125 -3.21 7.62 3.87
C PHE A 125 -2.47 8.78 3.22
N TYR A 126 -1.29 8.51 2.68
CA TYR A 126 -0.57 9.42 1.79
C TYR A 126 0.03 8.65 0.62
N GLY A 127 -0.48 8.88 -0.59
CA GLY A 127 -0.05 8.10 -1.73
C GLY A 127 -0.90 8.31 -2.98
N PHE A 128 -0.84 7.34 -3.89
CA PHE A 128 -1.56 7.37 -5.14
C PHE A 128 -2.45 6.14 -5.34
N MET A 129 -3.53 6.31 -6.11
CA MET A 129 -4.60 5.31 -6.21
C MET A 129 -4.38 4.31 -7.34
N GLY A 130 -3.68 4.69 -8.40
CA GLY A 130 -3.47 3.88 -9.60
C GLY A 130 -2.38 2.82 -9.49
N GLY A 131 -2.13 2.15 -10.61
CA GLY A 131 -1.11 1.11 -10.76
C GLY A 131 0.31 1.64 -10.80
N ASP A 132 0.48 2.86 -11.28
CA ASP A 132 1.75 3.57 -11.37
C ASP A 132 1.57 5.07 -11.10
N SER A 133 2.67 5.79 -11.01
CA SER A 133 2.69 7.24 -10.87
C SER A 133 4.03 7.78 -11.37
N SER A 134 4.06 9.07 -11.73
CA SER A 134 5.32 9.76 -12.01
C SER A 134 6.17 9.85 -10.74
N ASP A 135 7.47 9.62 -10.87
CA ASP A 135 8.41 9.79 -9.76
C ASP A 135 8.65 11.26 -9.40
N TRP A 136 8.34 12.20 -10.30
CA TRP A 136 8.64 13.62 -10.14
C TRP A 136 7.41 14.54 -10.17
N GLU A 137 6.31 14.05 -10.73
CA GLU A 137 5.02 14.76 -10.84
C GLU A 137 3.87 13.81 -10.48
N PRO A 138 3.88 13.21 -9.27
CA PRO A 138 2.86 12.24 -8.89
C PRO A 138 1.50 12.92 -8.63
N ARG A 139 0.42 12.19 -8.87
CA ARG A 139 -0.91 12.56 -8.41
C ARG A 139 -1.17 11.92 -7.06
N LEU A 140 -1.00 12.69 -6.00
CA LEU A 140 -1.12 12.21 -4.63
C LEU A 140 -2.43 12.58 -3.97
N TYR A 141 -2.77 11.80 -2.97
CA TYR A 141 -3.90 12.03 -2.06
C TYR A 141 -3.41 11.97 -0.62
N ARG A 142 -3.98 12.85 0.22
CA ARG A 142 -3.86 12.79 1.68
C ARG A 142 -5.24 12.47 2.24
N GLY A 143 -5.40 11.25 2.77
CA GLY A 143 -6.72 10.71 3.04
C GLY A 143 -7.51 10.57 1.74
N THR A 144 -8.57 11.35 1.60
CA THR A 144 -9.40 11.42 0.39
C THR A 144 -9.22 12.72 -0.41
N ASN A 145 -8.34 13.62 0.05
CA ASN A 145 -8.14 14.92 -0.56
C ASN A 145 -6.95 14.88 -1.54
N PRO A 146 -7.12 15.37 -2.76
CA PRO A 146 -6.00 15.55 -3.68
C PRO A 146 -4.96 16.49 -3.08
N VAL A 147 -3.69 16.17 -3.29
CA VAL A 147 -2.57 17.08 -3.00
C VAL A 147 -2.35 17.94 -4.21
N GLU A 148 -2.63 19.24 -4.10
CA GLU A 148 -2.60 20.17 -5.24
C GLU A 148 -1.21 20.36 -5.83
N GLN A 149 -0.16 20.25 -5.00
CA GLN A 149 1.22 20.34 -5.46
C GLN A 149 2.11 19.42 -4.64
N PRO A 150 2.52 18.26 -5.19
CA PRO A 150 3.68 17.55 -4.70
C PRO A 150 4.89 18.49 -4.67
N VAL A 151 5.81 18.28 -3.74
CA VAL A 151 6.98 19.17 -3.59
C VAL A 151 7.81 19.15 -4.89
N PRO A 152 7.92 20.26 -5.62
CA PRO A 152 8.62 20.25 -6.91
C PRO A 152 10.07 19.83 -6.77
N GLY A 153 10.51 18.91 -7.64
CA GLY A 153 11.89 18.43 -7.67
C GLY A 153 12.26 17.44 -6.57
N VAL A 154 11.28 16.96 -5.79
CA VAL A 154 11.47 15.87 -4.84
C VAL A 154 11.00 14.56 -5.47
N HIS A 155 11.82 13.52 -5.35
CA HIS A 155 11.47 12.19 -5.84
C HIS A 155 10.34 11.59 -4.98
N LEU A 156 9.35 10.97 -5.62
CA LEU A 156 8.17 10.37 -4.99
C LEU A 156 8.51 9.52 -3.75
N THR A 157 9.48 8.61 -3.86
CA THR A 157 9.87 7.73 -2.74
C THR A 157 10.39 8.53 -1.55
N SER A 158 11.13 9.63 -1.77
CA SER A 158 11.61 10.50 -0.70
C SER A 158 10.45 11.23 -0.03
N GLU A 159 9.53 11.79 -0.82
CA GLU A 159 8.34 12.48 -0.30
C GLU A 159 7.45 11.55 0.55
N LEU A 160 7.18 10.34 0.06
CA LEU A 160 6.41 9.33 0.80
C LEU A 160 7.11 8.92 2.10
N THR A 161 8.44 8.78 2.06
CA THR A 161 9.23 8.39 3.23
C THR A 161 9.25 9.51 4.28
N ASP A 162 9.41 10.76 3.85
CA ASP A 162 9.41 11.92 4.75
C ASP A 162 8.04 12.09 5.43
N ASP A 163 6.96 11.90 4.70
CA ASP A 163 5.60 11.93 5.26
C ASP A 163 5.38 10.79 6.27
N ALA A 164 5.85 9.59 5.97
CA ALA A 164 5.78 8.44 6.89
C ALA A 164 6.58 8.70 8.18
N ILE A 165 7.80 9.22 8.07
CA ILE A 165 8.64 9.60 9.23
C ILE A 165 7.96 10.69 10.06
N HIS A 166 7.37 11.68 9.39
CA HIS A 166 6.63 12.75 10.06
C HIS A 166 5.44 12.21 10.84
N TRP A 167 4.64 11.34 10.22
CA TRP A 167 3.49 10.70 10.87
C TRP A 167 3.92 9.87 12.10
N ILE A 168 4.97 9.05 11.99
CA ILE A 168 5.51 8.26 13.11
C ILE A 168 5.93 9.18 14.27
N ARG A 169 6.68 10.25 13.99
CA ARG A 169 7.11 11.19 15.01
C ARG A 169 5.96 11.91 15.70
N GLN A 170 4.94 12.28 14.94
CA GLN A 170 3.72 12.87 15.52
C GLN A 170 3.00 11.86 16.40
N HIS A 171 2.88 10.60 15.94
CA HIS A 171 2.25 9.54 16.71
C HIS A 171 2.97 9.29 18.03
N GLU A 172 4.29 9.15 18.02
CA GLU A 172 5.12 8.97 19.21
C GLU A 172 4.99 10.15 20.19
N ALA A 173 4.87 11.37 19.68
CA ALA A 173 4.75 12.57 20.52
C ALA A 173 3.38 12.68 21.21
N VAL A 174 2.31 12.20 20.55
CA VAL A 174 0.92 12.39 21.04
C VAL A 174 0.38 11.14 21.74
N ALA A 175 0.77 9.96 21.29
CA ALA A 175 0.25 8.68 21.79
C ALA A 175 1.37 7.62 21.90
N PRO A 176 2.41 7.85 22.73
CA PRO A 176 3.60 6.98 22.79
C PRO A 176 3.30 5.54 23.21
N ASP A 177 2.22 5.33 23.93
CA ASP A 177 1.80 4.00 24.41
C ASP A 177 0.84 3.28 23.46
N LYS A 178 0.39 3.93 22.38
CA LYS A 178 -0.50 3.33 21.39
C LYS A 178 0.32 2.68 20.28
N PRO A 179 0.16 1.39 19.99
CA PRO A 179 0.86 0.74 18.89
C PRO A 179 0.40 1.26 17.53
N PHE A 180 1.26 1.13 16.50
CA PHE A 180 0.94 1.46 15.11
C PHE A 180 1.55 0.44 14.14
#